data_eab5386a7ab00ea64c8592089a1c5be6
#
_entry.id   eab5386a7ab00ea64c8592089a1c5be6
#
_cell.length_a   1.000
_cell.length_b   1.000
_cell.length_c   1.000
_cell.angle_alpha   90.00
_cell.angle_beta   90.00
_cell.angle_gamma   90.00
#
_symmetry.space_group_name_H-M   'P 1'
#
loop_
_entity.id
_entity.type
_entity.pdbx_description
1 polymer ?
#
loop_
_entity_poly.entity_id
_entity_poly.type
_entity_poly.pdbx_seq_one_letter_code
_entity_poly.pdbx_strand_id
1 'polypeptide(L)'
;TIKQSVQETGIGLHKGEKVTMTLRPAPANTGIVFRRIDLEPHVDIPAKANAVGDTVLCTCLSNKDGVSIYTVEHEVNSNELPIMDGSASPFIFLLQSAGIEELNAAKKFIRIIKPIRVEEDDKWAEFLPYDGFRVDFRIDFAHPVISQTRQHLVMDFDASSYVDEVSRARTFGFMRDLEYMNANNLALGGSMENAVALDEYRVLNPEGLRYDDEFLKHKILDAVGDLYLGGHSIVGELKAYKSGHGLNNKLLNAMLADASCWEYVSYESNDDVPIH
;
A
#
# COMPACT_ATOMS: atom_id res chain seq x y z
N THR A 1 3.18 8.64 -16.56
CA THR A 1 4.28 7.69 -16.37
C THR A 1 5.51 8.42 -15.84
N ILE A 2 6.57 7.68 -15.44
CA ILE A 2 7.87 8.28 -15.15
C ILE A 2 8.63 8.57 -16.45
N LYS A 3 9.52 9.59 -16.45
CA LYS A 3 10.27 9.99 -17.66
C LYS A 3 11.42 9.06 -17.99
N GLN A 4 12.10 8.54 -16.96
CA GLN A 4 13.28 7.70 -17.13
C GLN A 4 13.27 6.54 -16.14
N SER A 5 13.95 5.46 -16.53
CA SER A 5 14.11 4.32 -15.60
C SER A 5 15.00 4.72 -14.44
N VAL A 6 14.63 4.28 -13.25
CA VAL A 6 15.43 4.41 -12.02
C VAL A 6 15.51 3.06 -11.32
N GLN A 7 16.60 2.86 -10.61
CA GLN A 7 16.88 1.61 -9.92
C GLN A 7 17.31 1.87 -8.49
N GLU A 8 16.89 0.99 -7.60
CA GLU A 8 17.31 1.00 -6.21
C GLU A 8 17.50 -0.42 -5.70
N THR A 9 18.30 -0.55 -4.65
CA THR A 9 18.61 -1.84 -4.04
C THR A 9 18.40 -1.75 -2.54
N GLY A 10 17.71 -2.72 -1.98
CA GLY A 10 17.48 -2.83 -0.55
C GLY A 10 17.39 -4.29 -0.12
N ILE A 11 16.77 -4.54 1.02
CA ILE A 11 16.62 -5.87 1.62
C ILE A 11 15.13 -6.25 1.56
N GLY A 12 14.81 -7.48 1.19
CA GLY A 12 13.47 -8.05 1.30
C GLY A 12 13.10 -8.28 2.78
N LEU A 13 11.88 -7.91 3.15
CA LEU A 13 11.44 -7.99 4.55
C LEU A 13 11.44 -9.42 5.09
N HIS A 14 10.89 -10.37 4.32
CA HIS A 14 10.68 -11.72 4.83
C HIS A 14 11.93 -12.58 4.74
N LYS A 15 12.61 -12.59 3.60
CA LYS A 15 13.80 -13.42 3.37
C LYS A 15 15.11 -12.79 3.83
N GLY A 16 15.16 -11.47 3.99
CA GLY A 16 16.40 -10.76 4.32
C GLY A 16 17.42 -10.74 3.18
N GLU A 17 17.00 -11.09 1.96
CA GLU A 17 17.87 -11.13 0.79
C GLU A 17 17.99 -9.75 0.14
N LYS A 18 19.09 -9.54 -0.56
CA LYS A 18 19.30 -8.33 -1.36
C LYS A 18 18.37 -8.33 -2.57
N VAL A 19 17.58 -7.29 -2.70
CA VAL A 19 16.62 -7.11 -3.79
C VAL A 19 16.96 -5.84 -4.56
N THR A 20 17.07 -5.97 -5.87
CA THR A 20 17.20 -4.85 -6.79
C THR A 20 15.89 -4.66 -7.54
N MET A 21 15.36 -3.45 -7.48
CA MET A 21 14.11 -3.04 -8.12
C MET A 21 14.40 -1.96 -9.16
N THR A 22 13.84 -2.11 -10.34
CA THR A 22 13.93 -1.10 -11.42
C THR A 22 12.55 -0.61 -11.80
N LEU A 23 12.29 0.68 -11.64
CA LEU A 23 11.09 1.36 -12.13
C LEU A 23 11.29 1.75 -13.59
N ARG A 24 10.31 1.46 -14.46
CA ARG A 24 10.40 1.77 -15.90
C ARG A 24 9.19 2.54 -16.39
N PRO A 25 9.36 3.48 -17.34
CA PRO A 25 8.23 4.08 -18.04
C PRO A 25 7.36 3.00 -18.67
N ALA A 26 6.05 3.21 -18.63
CA ALA A 26 5.08 2.32 -19.28
C ALA A 26 4.10 3.12 -20.15
N PRO A 27 3.60 2.54 -21.25
CA PRO A 27 2.57 3.15 -22.08
C PRO A 27 1.27 3.44 -21.32
N ALA A 28 0.45 4.33 -21.85
CA ALA A 28 -0.88 4.59 -21.31
C ALA A 28 -1.71 3.29 -21.18
N ASN A 29 -2.51 3.21 -20.13
CA ASN A 29 -3.37 2.07 -19.81
C ASN A 29 -2.66 0.73 -19.47
N THR A 30 -1.34 0.71 -19.31
CA THR A 30 -0.62 -0.49 -18.85
C THR A 30 -1.01 -0.83 -17.41
N GLY A 31 -1.24 0.18 -16.57
CA GLY A 31 -1.36 0.00 -15.13
C GLY A 31 0.00 -0.33 -14.52
N ILE A 32 -0.05 -0.97 -13.36
CA ILE A 32 1.11 -1.39 -12.60
C ILE A 32 1.36 -2.87 -12.88
N VAL A 33 2.56 -3.23 -13.33
CA VAL A 33 2.95 -4.60 -13.65
C VAL A 33 4.30 -4.93 -13.05
N PHE A 34 4.33 -5.97 -12.23
CA PHE A 34 5.57 -6.54 -11.71
C PHE A 34 6.16 -7.52 -12.69
N ARG A 35 7.46 -7.41 -12.95
CA ARG A 35 8.19 -8.36 -13.77
C ARG A 35 9.27 -9.06 -12.93
N ARG A 36 9.12 -10.37 -12.75
CA ARG A 36 10.12 -11.24 -12.14
C ARG A 36 11.20 -11.54 -13.17
N ILE A 37 12.35 -10.84 -13.07
CA ILE A 37 13.49 -11.01 -14.00
C ILE A 37 14.49 -12.06 -13.54
N ASP A 38 14.31 -12.61 -12.36
CA ASP A 38 15.05 -13.75 -11.82
C ASP A 38 14.55 -15.10 -12.36
N LEU A 39 13.46 -15.11 -13.10
CA LEU A 39 12.86 -16.29 -13.71
C LEU A 39 13.10 -16.32 -15.22
N GLU A 40 13.23 -17.54 -15.79
CA GLU A 40 13.33 -17.75 -17.23
C GLU A 40 12.23 -18.73 -17.70
N PRO A 41 11.31 -18.29 -18.54
CA PRO A 41 11.14 -16.92 -19.05
C PRO A 41 10.70 -15.93 -17.95
N HIS A 42 10.93 -14.63 -18.17
CA HIS A 42 10.45 -13.58 -17.27
C HIS A 42 8.93 -13.66 -17.09
N VAL A 43 8.45 -13.36 -15.90
CA VAL A 43 7.03 -13.47 -15.53
C VAL A 43 6.46 -12.13 -15.14
N ASP A 44 5.39 -11.73 -15.82
CA ASP A 44 4.64 -10.52 -15.51
C ASP A 44 3.45 -10.82 -14.59
N ILE A 45 3.30 -10.03 -13.53
CA ILE A 45 2.23 -10.13 -12.55
C ILE A 45 1.55 -8.76 -12.46
N PRO A 46 0.35 -8.58 -13.05
CA PRO A 46 -0.39 -7.31 -12.94
C PRO A 46 -0.83 -7.05 -11.50
N ALA A 47 -0.66 -5.82 -11.03
CA ALA A 47 -1.15 -5.37 -9.72
C ALA A 47 -2.66 -5.16 -9.78
N LYS A 48 -3.42 -6.21 -9.50
CA LYS A 48 -4.88 -6.22 -9.53
C LYS A 48 -5.45 -6.98 -8.34
N ALA A 49 -6.62 -6.55 -7.88
CA ALA A 49 -7.31 -7.14 -6.73
C ALA A 49 -7.52 -8.67 -6.86
N ASN A 50 -7.81 -9.16 -8.06
CA ASN A 50 -8.00 -10.58 -8.33
C ASN A 50 -6.69 -11.40 -8.43
N ALA A 51 -5.53 -10.75 -8.40
CA ALA A 51 -4.22 -11.39 -8.32
C ALA A 51 -3.74 -11.55 -6.87
N VAL A 52 -4.45 -11.01 -5.89
CA VAL A 52 -4.10 -11.14 -4.48
C VAL A 52 -4.30 -12.59 -4.04
N GLY A 53 -3.23 -13.19 -3.53
CA GLY A 53 -3.23 -14.54 -2.95
C GLY A 53 -3.23 -14.47 -1.43
N ASP A 54 -2.07 -14.25 -0.82
CA ASP A 54 -1.92 -14.16 0.63
C ASP A 54 -1.93 -12.70 1.11
N THR A 55 -2.47 -12.48 2.30
CA THR A 55 -2.54 -11.17 2.95
C THR A 55 -2.01 -11.19 4.39
N VAL A 56 -1.26 -12.22 4.76
CA VAL A 56 -0.61 -12.33 6.07
C VAL A 56 0.63 -11.44 6.09
N LEU A 57 0.61 -10.41 6.92
CA LEU A 57 1.66 -9.40 7.11
C LEU A 57 1.93 -8.46 5.92
N CYS A 58 1.54 -8.82 4.72
CA CYS A 58 1.66 -8.00 3.51
C CYS A 58 0.69 -8.48 2.45
N THR A 59 0.50 -7.70 1.39
CA THR A 59 -0.26 -8.16 0.22
C THR A 59 0.67 -8.92 -0.72
N CYS A 60 0.35 -10.17 -1.01
CA CYS A 60 1.06 -11.00 -1.98
C CYS A 60 0.24 -11.13 -3.27
N LEU A 61 0.84 -10.79 -4.41
CA LEU A 61 0.22 -11.00 -5.72
C LEU A 61 0.75 -12.28 -6.37
N SER A 62 -0.13 -13.00 -7.05
CA SER A 62 0.21 -14.23 -7.74
C SER A 62 -0.39 -14.25 -9.15
N ASN A 63 0.31 -14.86 -10.09
CA ASN A 63 -0.25 -15.17 -11.41
C ASN A 63 -0.99 -16.51 -11.39
N LYS A 64 -1.58 -16.87 -12.54
CA LYS A 64 -2.33 -18.13 -12.70
C LYS A 64 -1.47 -19.39 -12.55
N ASP A 65 -0.17 -19.27 -12.74
CA ASP A 65 0.79 -20.39 -12.67
C ASP A 65 1.40 -20.54 -11.26
N GLY A 66 0.91 -19.76 -10.27
CA GLY A 66 1.38 -19.81 -8.90
C GLY A 66 2.71 -19.07 -8.65
N VAL A 67 3.21 -18.31 -9.64
CA VAL A 67 4.34 -17.42 -9.42
C VAL A 67 3.85 -16.22 -8.64
N SER A 68 4.49 -15.92 -7.52
CA SER A 68 4.06 -14.87 -6.60
C SER A 68 5.13 -13.81 -6.37
N ILE A 69 4.68 -12.63 -5.97
CA ILE A 69 5.49 -11.52 -5.50
C ILE A 69 4.81 -10.87 -4.28
N TYR A 70 5.60 -10.57 -3.27
CA TYR A 70 5.19 -9.78 -2.11
C TYR A 70 5.40 -8.31 -2.46
N THR A 71 4.35 -7.54 -2.48
CA THR A 71 4.18 -6.33 -3.29
C THR A 71 4.98 -5.09 -2.91
N VAL A 72 5.30 -4.34 -3.88
CA VAL A 72 4.99 -3.04 -4.52
C VAL A 72 5.81 -2.92 -5.82
N GLU A 73 5.30 -2.33 -6.87
CA GLU A 73 5.67 -2.22 -8.29
C GLU A 73 7.12 -2.43 -8.77
N HIS A 74 7.29 -3.18 -9.88
CA HIS A 74 8.27 -3.08 -10.97
C HIS A 74 9.20 -4.28 -11.20
N GLU A 75 10.16 -4.19 -12.15
CA GLU A 75 11.11 -5.29 -12.43
C GLU A 75 11.94 -5.59 -11.19
N VAL A 76 11.84 -6.82 -10.70
CA VAL A 76 12.55 -7.27 -9.51
C VAL A 76 13.28 -8.58 -9.76
N ASN A 77 14.42 -8.72 -9.13
CA ASN A 77 15.23 -9.92 -9.17
C ASN A 77 14.96 -10.89 -7.99
N SER A 78 13.80 -10.79 -7.39
CA SER A 78 13.35 -11.59 -6.24
C SER A 78 11.84 -11.72 -6.22
N ASN A 79 11.30 -12.59 -5.36
CA ASN A 79 9.87 -12.65 -5.08
C ASN A 79 9.44 -11.65 -3.98
N GLU A 80 10.31 -10.76 -3.57
CA GLU A 80 10.03 -9.66 -2.64
C GLU A 80 10.49 -8.34 -3.24
N LEU A 81 9.96 -7.26 -2.68
CA LEU A 81 10.46 -5.92 -2.91
C LEU A 81 11.37 -5.47 -1.78
N PRO A 82 12.24 -4.50 -2.03
CA PRO A 82 13.04 -3.95 -0.97
C PRO A 82 12.14 -3.18 0.01
N ILE A 83 12.23 -3.50 1.31
CA ILE A 83 11.47 -2.80 2.36
C ILE A 83 11.91 -1.34 2.54
N MET A 84 13.12 -1.01 2.07
CA MET A 84 13.77 0.29 2.24
C MET A 84 13.85 0.66 3.73
N ASP A 85 13.29 1.82 4.11
CA ASP A 85 13.22 2.27 5.49
C ASP A 85 11.88 1.91 6.18
N GLY A 86 11.06 1.07 5.54
CA GLY A 86 9.75 0.65 6.03
C GLY A 86 8.62 1.64 5.77
N SER A 87 8.86 2.69 5.00
CA SER A 87 7.89 3.72 4.64
C SER A 87 7.80 3.89 3.11
N ALA A 88 6.85 4.71 2.63
CA ALA A 88 6.72 5.03 1.21
C ALA A 88 7.71 6.13 0.74
N SER A 89 8.34 6.85 1.66
CA SER A 89 9.17 8.02 1.35
C SER A 89 10.32 7.74 0.37
N PRO A 90 11.10 6.66 0.48
CA PRO A 90 12.17 6.36 -0.49
C PRO A 90 11.64 6.13 -1.91
N PHE A 91 10.47 5.51 -2.04
CA PHE A 91 9.84 5.27 -3.35
C PHE A 91 9.34 6.56 -3.98
N ILE A 92 8.78 7.47 -3.19
CA ILE A 92 8.39 8.81 -3.65
C ILE A 92 9.61 9.56 -4.17
N PHE A 93 10.73 9.52 -3.42
CA PHE A 93 11.98 10.12 -3.86
C PHE A 93 12.46 9.55 -5.20
N LEU A 94 12.39 8.23 -5.39
CA LEU A 94 12.74 7.59 -6.66
C LEU A 94 11.84 8.06 -7.81
N LEU A 95 10.51 8.12 -7.60
CA LEU A 95 9.56 8.60 -8.59
C LEU A 95 9.79 10.06 -8.96
N GLN A 96 10.04 10.92 -7.97
CA GLN A 96 10.37 12.33 -8.18
C GLN A 96 11.70 12.50 -8.94
N SER A 97 12.71 11.70 -8.60
CA SER A 97 14.02 11.69 -9.27
C SER A 97 13.92 11.22 -10.72
N ALA A 98 13.03 10.27 -11.00
CA ALA A 98 12.74 9.81 -12.37
C ALA A 98 12.04 10.88 -13.21
N GLY A 99 11.38 11.82 -12.55
CA GLY A 99 10.49 12.81 -13.18
C GLY A 99 9.21 12.19 -13.70
N ILE A 100 8.19 13.01 -13.88
CA ILE A 100 6.88 12.58 -14.39
C ILE A 100 6.69 13.10 -15.81
N GLU A 101 6.14 12.24 -16.68
CA GLU A 101 5.74 12.54 -18.04
C GLU A 101 4.24 12.31 -18.21
N GLU A 102 3.55 13.34 -18.69
CA GLU A 102 2.14 13.23 -19.04
C GLU A 102 1.99 12.45 -20.36
N LEU A 103 1.04 11.52 -20.38
CA LEU A 103 0.71 10.75 -21.56
C LEU A 103 -0.57 11.32 -22.20
N ASN A 104 -0.68 11.22 -23.52
CA ASN A 104 -1.87 11.66 -24.25
C ASN A 104 -3.01 10.63 -24.08
N ALA A 105 -3.48 10.47 -22.84
CA ALA A 105 -4.60 9.60 -22.49
C ALA A 105 -5.25 10.13 -21.20
N ALA A 106 -6.57 10.28 -21.22
CA ALA A 106 -7.33 10.72 -20.06
C ALA A 106 -7.17 9.70 -18.89
N LYS A 107 -6.83 10.20 -17.71
CA LYS A 107 -6.80 9.38 -16.49
C LYS A 107 -8.23 8.97 -16.14
N LYS A 108 -8.42 7.68 -15.87
CA LYS A 108 -9.68 7.14 -15.38
C LYS A 108 -9.65 7.03 -13.86
N PHE A 109 -10.82 7.23 -13.26
CA PHE A 109 -11.06 7.08 -11.84
C PHE A 109 -12.23 6.11 -11.62
N ILE A 110 -12.24 5.46 -10.48
CA ILE A 110 -13.40 4.70 -9.97
C ILE A 110 -14.16 5.63 -9.04
N ARG A 111 -15.37 6.07 -9.45
CA ARG A 111 -16.26 6.85 -8.59
C ARG A 111 -17.21 5.93 -7.86
N ILE A 112 -17.24 6.05 -6.53
CA ILE A 112 -18.22 5.36 -5.69
C ILE A 112 -19.56 6.09 -5.75
N ILE A 113 -20.62 5.39 -6.14
CA ILE A 113 -21.97 5.97 -6.28
C ILE A 113 -22.97 5.42 -5.28
N LYS A 114 -22.68 4.29 -4.64
CA LYS A 114 -23.47 3.74 -3.54
C LYS A 114 -22.56 3.18 -2.45
N PRO A 115 -23.02 3.18 -1.20
CA PRO A 115 -22.30 2.54 -0.10
C PRO A 115 -22.07 1.05 -0.37
N ILE A 116 -20.89 0.56 -0.03
CA ILE A 116 -20.59 -0.87 0.04
C ILE A 116 -19.72 -1.15 1.25
N ARG A 117 -20.08 -2.18 2.03
CA ARG A 117 -19.46 -2.52 3.30
C ARG A 117 -19.15 -3.99 3.38
N VAL A 118 -18.01 -4.30 3.99
CA VAL A 118 -17.61 -5.66 4.38
C VAL A 118 -17.26 -5.69 5.86
N GLU A 119 -17.55 -6.82 6.49
CA GLU A 119 -17.30 -7.03 7.92
C GLU A 119 -16.62 -8.39 8.12
N GLU A 120 -15.85 -8.46 9.20
CA GLU A 120 -15.18 -9.67 9.66
C GLU A 120 -14.94 -9.57 11.17
N ASP A 121 -15.69 -10.35 11.93
CA ASP A 121 -15.76 -10.25 13.40
C ASP A 121 -16.12 -8.83 13.86
N ASP A 122 -15.23 -8.18 14.63
CA ASP A 122 -15.37 -6.81 15.11
C ASP A 122 -14.74 -5.75 14.18
N LYS A 123 -14.27 -6.15 12.99
CA LYS A 123 -13.60 -5.29 12.02
C LYS A 123 -14.51 -5.01 10.85
N TRP A 124 -14.38 -3.84 10.26
CA TRP A 124 -15.14 -3.49 9.07
C TRP A 124 -14.44 -2.46 8.20
N ALA A 125 -14.81 -2.45 6.93
CA ALA A 125 -14.41 -1.42 5.98
C ALA A 125 -15.56 -1.16 5.01
N GLU A 126 -15.74 0.11 4.62
CA GLU A 126 -16.76 0.52 3.67
C GLU A 126 -16.31 1.64 2.75
N PHE A 127 -16.87 1.65 1.53
CA PHE A 127 -16.82 2.80 0.66
C PHE A 127 -18.15 3.56 0.71
N LEU A 128 -18.04 4.87 0.70
CA LEU A 128 -19.17 5.80 0.60
C LEU A 128 -18.94 6.77 -0.57
N PRO A 129 -20.03 7.26 -1.22
CA PRO A 129 -19.95 8.36 -2.16
C PRO A 129 -19.34 9.60 -1.48
N TYR A 130 -18.35 10.18 -2.14
CA TYR A 130 -17.71 11.42 -1.69
C TYR A 130 -17.06 12.10 -2.90
N ASP A 131 -17.12 13.42 -2.95
CA ASP A 131 -16.49 14.21 -4.00
C ASP A 131 -15.05 14.56 -3.62
N GLY A 132 -14.13 13.65 -3.91
CA GLY A 132 -12.74 13.65 -3.49
C GLY A 132 -12.27 12.25 -3.14
N PHE A 133 -11.10 12.15 -2.49
CA PHE A 133 -10.68 10.92 -1.84
C PHE A 133 -10.46 11.19 -0.35
N ARG A 134 -11.33 10.62 0.48
CA ARG A 134 -11.28 10.74 1.94
C ARG A 134 -11.02 9.38 2.58
N VAL A 135 -10.20 9.40 3.62
CA VAL A 135 -9.98 8.23 4.48
C VAL A 135 -10.37 8.58 5.92
N ASP A 136 -11.32 7.83 6.47
CA ASP A 136 -11.73 7.83 7.88
C ASP A 136 -11.29 6.49 8.47
N PHE A 137 -10.12 6.48 9.14
CA PHE A 137 -9.49 5.24 9.58
C PHE A 137 -9.34 5.21 11.10
N ARG A 138 -9.73 4.08 11.69
CA ARG A 138 -9.60 3.83 13.12
C ARG A 138 -8.88 2.53 13.37
N ILE A 139 -7.83 2.60 14.20
CA ILE A 139 -7.12 1.44 14.76
C ILE A 139 -7.55 1.19 16.20
N ASP A 140 -7.28 -0.01 16.69
CA ASP A 140 -7.50 -0.39 18.09
C ASP A 140 -6.49 -1.49 18.46
N PHE A 141 -5.36 -1.08 19.01
CA PHE A 141 -4.32 -1.98 19.49
C PHE A 141 -4.24 -1.93 21.00
N ALA A 142 -4.38 -3.11 21.63
CA ALA A 142 -4.22 -3.28 23.08
C ALA A 142 -2.74 -3.25 23.50
N HIS A 143 -2.01 -2.19 23.11
CA HIS A 143 -0.61 -1.98 23.46
C HIS A 143 -0.44 -0.62 24.14
N PRO A 144 0.28 -0.54 25.29
CA PRO A 144 0.35 0.67 26.12
C PRO A 144 0.79 1.92 25.34
N VAL A 145 1.79 1.78 24.47
CA VAL A 145 2.29 2.90 23.66
C VAL A 145 1.29 3.27 22.56
N ILE A 146 0.83 2.28 21.79
CA ILE A 146 -0.05 2.56 20.65
C ILE A 146 -1.38 3.15 21.13
N SER A 147 -1.95 2.61 22.22
CA SER A 147 -3.22 3.10 22.77
C SER A 147 -3.16 4.55 23.27
N GLN A 148 -1.97 5.08 23.56
CA GLN A 148 -1.76 6.48 23.95
C GLN A 148 -1.58 7.40 22.75
N THR A 149 -1.33 6.87 21.55
CA THR A 149 -1.27 7.66 20.31
C THR A 149 -2.68 7.88 19.75
N ARG A 150 -2.79 8.72 18.73
CA ARG A 150 -4.05 8.92 18.03
C ARG A 150 -4.52 7.59 17.40
N GLN A 151 -5.77 7.19 17.71
CA GLN A 151 -6.37 5.95 17.21
C GLN A 151 -7.34 6.17 16.04
N HIS A 152 -7.66 7.42 15.71
CA HIS A 152 -8.62 7.77 14.68
C HIS A 152 -8.18 9.04 13.94
N LEU A 153 -8.22 8.98 12.62
CA LEU A 153 -7.91 10.11 11.74
C LEU A 153 -8.90 10.12 10.58
N VAL A 154 -9.40 11.32 10.28
CA VAL A 154 -10.12 11.63 9.04
C VAL A 154 -9.24 12.56 8.23
N MET A 155 -8.98 12.21 6.98
CA MET A 155 -8.09 12.95 6.09
C MET A 155 -8.66 12.99 4.68
N ASP A 156 -8.72 14.17 4.10
CA ASP A 156 -8.92 14.36 2.68
C ASP A 156 -7.56 14.26 1.98
N PHE A 157 -7.46 13.38 1.00
CA PHE A 157 -6.22 13.13 0.29
C PHE A 157 -6.10 14.00 -0.95
N ASP A 158 -4.97 14.66 -1.04
CA ASP A 158 -4.38 15.21 -2.23
C ASP A 158 -2.93 14.72 -2.37
N ALA A 159 -2.24 15.11 -3.43
CA ALA A 159 -0.85 14.68 -3.65
C ALA A 159 0.10 15.17 -2.55
N SER A 160 -0.14 16.36 -1.98
CA SER A 160 0.70 16.96 -0.94
C SER A 160 0.47 16.31 0.41
N SER A 161 -0.78 16.08 0.79
CA SER A 161 -1.14 15.49 2.10
C SER A 161 -0.59 14.07 2.25
N TYR A 162 -0.59 13.26 1.18
CA TYR A 162 0.03 11.93 1.23
C TYR A 162 1.54 12.02 1.47
N VAL A 163 2.23 12.90 0.73
CA VAL A 163 3.69 13.07 0.86
C VAL A 163 4.07 13.60 2.24
N ASP A 164 3.38 14.63 2.70
CA ASP A 164 3.77 15.37 3.92
C ASP A 164 3.35 14.64 5.19
N GLU A 165 2.16 14.03 5.18
CA GLU A 165 1.55 13.54 6.41
C GLU A 165 1.61 12.02 6.57
N VAL A 166 1.70 11.24 5.48
CA VAL A 166 1.58 9.77 5.54
C VAL A 166 2.83 9.05 5.10
N SER A 167 3.49 9.54 4.06
CA SER A 167 4.51 8.80 3.31
C SER A 167 5.69 8.29 4.15
N ARG A 168 6.04 8.98 5.24
CA ARG A 168 7.18 8.65 6.11
C ARG A 168 6.83 7.70 7.25
N ALA A 169 5.57 7.30 7.39
CA ALA A 169 5.13 6.38 8.44
C ALA A 169 5.70 4.98 8.19
N ARG A 170 6.53 4.50 9.12
CA ARG A 170 7.19 3.20 9.03
C ARG A 170 6.25 2.08 9.46
N THR A 171 6.46 0.90 8.87
CA THR A 171 5.89 -0.34 9.40
C THR A 171 6.35 -0.58 10.84
N PHE A 172 5.60 -1.39 11.56
CA PHE A 172 5.91 -1.70 12.97
C PHE A 172 5.66 -3.16 13.28
N GLY A 173 6.36 -3.65 14.30
CA GLY A 173 6.23 -5.03 14.74
C GLY A 173 6.52 -5.18 16.22
N PHE A 174 5.99 -6.26 16.81
CA PHE A 174 6.15 -6.57 18.22
C PHE A 174 7.25 -7.63 18.40
N MET A 175 8.16 -7.39 19.32
CA MET A 175 9.25 -8.33 19.61
C MET A 175 8.76 -9.71 20.03
N ARG A 176 7.61 -9.78 20.74
CA ARG A 176 6.98 -11.05 21.12
C ARG A 176 6.59 -11.93 19.93
N ASP A 177 6.31 -11.33 18.76
CA ASP A 177 5.88 -12.05 17.57
C ASP A 177 7.08 -12.45 16.68
N LEU A 178 8.28 -11.89 16.97
CA LEU A 178 9.46 -12.06 16.12
C LEU A 178 9.95 -13.52 16.08
N GLU A 179 9.93 -14.23 17.23
CA GLU A 179 10.34 -15.64 17.29
C GLU A 179 9.43 -16.50 16.41
N TYR A 180 8.12 -16.27 16.48
CA TYR A 180 7.14 -16.97 15.65
C TYR A 180 7.34 -16.63 14.16
N MET A 181 7.52 -15.36 13.84
CA MET A 181 7.76 -14.93 12.45
C MET A 181 9.03 -15.56 11.87
N ASN A 182 10.13 -15.52 12.62
CA ASN A 182 11.41 -16.09 12.19
C ASN A 182 11.33 -17.62 12.03
N ALA A 183 10.62 -18.32 12.92
CA ALA A 183 10.40 -19.76 12.81
C ALA A 183 9.60 -20.14 11.55
N ASN A 184 8.83 -19.21 10.99
CA ASN A 184 8.08 -19.36 9.75
C ASN A 184 8.77 -18.70 8.54
N ASN A 185 10.06 -18.35 8.64
CA ASN A 185 10.83 -17.64 7.62
C ASN A 185 10.21 -16.30 7.19
N LEU A 186 9.61 -15.59 8.15
CA LEU A 186 9.05 -14.25 7.98
C LEU A 186 9.89 -13.23 8.74
N ALA A 187 9.92 -11.99 8.25
CA ALA A 187 10.61 -10.86 8.85
C ALA A 187 12.12 -11.06 9.12
N LEU A 188 12.79 -11.95 8.36
CA LEU A 188 14.24 -12.19 8.51
C LEU A 188 15.10 -10.96 8.16
N GLY A 189 14.58 -10.06 7.31
CA GLY A 189 15.20 -8.78 6.95
C GLY A 189 14.74 -7.60 7.81
N GLY A 190 13.84 -7.85 8.79
CA GLY A 190 13.35 -6.83 9.69
C GLY A 190 14.43 -6.31 10.65
N SER A 191 14.51 -5.00 10.80
CA SER A 191 15.45 -4.33 11.72
C SER A 191 14.86 -3.00 12.19
N MET A 192 15.49 -2.38 13.20
CA MET A 192 15.10 -1.03 13.63
C MET A 192 15.38 0.05 12.57
N GLU A 193 16.12 -0.26 11.52
CA GLU A 193 16.34 0.66 10.39
C GLU A 193 15.13 0.71 9.43
N ASN A 194 14.32 -0.35 9.40
CA ASN A 194 13.20 -0.48 8.48
C ASN A 194 11.84 -0.78 9.14
N ALA A 195 11.77 -0.77 10.46
CA ALA A 195 10.53 -0.95 11.20
C ALA A 195 10.59 -0.27 12.57
N VAL A 196 9.44 0.15 13.07
CA VAL A 196 9.29 0.53 14.48
C VAL A 196 9.12 -0.74 15.30
N ALA A 197 10.11 -1.05 16.13
CA ALA A 197 10.09 -2.23 17.00
C ALA A 197 9.50 -1.89 18.38
N LEU A 198 8.58 -2.73 18.87
CA LEU A 198 7.93 -2.57 20.17
C LEU A 198 8.16 -3.79 21.05
N ASP A 199 8.58 -3.57 22.31
CA ASP A 199 8.43 -4.55 23.38
C ASP A 199 7.02 -4.41 24.01
N GLU A 200 6.77 -4.97 25.19
CA GLU A 200 5.46 -4.91 25.86
C GLU A 200 5.11 -3.48 26.35
N TYR A 201 6.07 -2.55 26.42
CA TYR A 201 5.92 -1.28 27.14
C TYR A 201 6.35 -0.04 26.36
N ARG A 202 7.23 -0.20 25.36
CA ARG A 202 7.87 0.95 24.70
C ARG A 202 8.28 0.69 23.25
N VAL A 203 8.55 1.76 22.54
CA VAL A 203 9.30 1.76 21.26
C VAL A 203 10.77 1.52 21.57
N LEU A 204 11.40 0.63 20.82
CA LEU A 204 12.83 0.27 21.01
C LEU A 204 13.76 1.11 20.12
N ASN A 205 13.27 1.71 19.05
CA ASN A 205 14.04 2.56 18.15
C ASN A 205 14.59 3.77 18.92
N PRO A 206 15.92 4.00 18.93
CA PRO A 206 16.51 5.11 19.67
C PRO A 206 16.04 6.50 19.21
N GLU A 207 15.72 6.64 17.92
CA GLU A 207 15.22 7.86 17.30
C GLU A 207 13.73 8.15 17.61
N GLY A 208 13.01 7.18 18.18
CA GLY A 208 11.59 7.27 18.46
C GLY A 208 10.72 7.19 17.21
N LEU A 209 9.53 7.80 17.27
CA LEU A 209 8.57 7.88 16.18
C LEU A 209 8.83 9.10 15.28
N ARG A 210 8.50 8.97 13.99
CA ARG A 210 8.55 10.08 13.00
C ARG A 210 7.31 10.98 13.07
N TYR A 211 6.18 10.43 13.55
CA TYR A 211 4.92 11.13 13.81
C TYR A 211 4.35 10.66 15.14
N ASP A 212 3.67 11.54 15.86
CA ASP A 212 2.99 11.17 17.13
C ASP A 212 1.94 10.06 16.92
N ASP A 213 1.41 9.95 15.69
CA ASP A 213 0.41 8.98 15.27
C ASP A 213 0.93 8.01 14.16
N GLU A 214 2.23 7.70 14.17
CA GLU A 214 2.91 6.94 13.12
C GLU A 214 2.25 5.58 12.85
N PHE A 215 1.79 4.88 13.88
CA PHE A 215 1.11 3.58 13.74
C PHE A 215 -0.18 3.68 12.93
N LEU A 216 -1.00 4.70 13.21
CA LEU A 216 -2.23 4.95 12.48
C LEU A 216 -1.95 5.37 11.04
N LYS A 217 -0.98 6.27 10.84
CA LYS A 217 -0.58 6.74 9.50
C LYS A 217 -0.03 5.61 8.64
N HIS A 218 0.73 4.68 9.24
CA HIS A 218 1.18 3.49 8.50
C HIS A 218 0.02 2.61 8.07
N LYS A 219 -0.98 2.37 8.93
CA LYS A 219 -2.18 1.61 8.55
C LYS A 219 -3.01 2.30 7.46
N ILE A 220 -3.00 3.62 7.42
CA ILE A 220 -3.59 4.40 6.31
C ILE A 220 -2.77 4.21 5.03
N LEU A 221 -1.43 4.26 5.12
CA LEU A 221 -0.53 3.99 4.01
C LEU A 221 -0.79 2.61 3.39
N ASP A 222 -0.89 1.58 4.21
CA ASP A 222 -1.24 0.21 3.80
C ASP A 222 -2.57 0.19 3.04
N ALA A 223 -3.60 0.81 3.62
CA ALA A 223 -4.93 0.82 3.03
C ALA A 223 -4.95 1.53 1.67
N VAL A 224 -4.32 2.70 1.56
CA VAL A 224 -4.22 3.43 0.29
C VAL A 224 -3.51 2.58 -0.77
N GLY A 225 -2.41 1.91 -0.41
CA GLY A 225 -1.69 1.00 -1.31
C GLY A 225 -2.55 -0.18 -1.78
N ASP A 226 -3.25 -0.84 -0.86
CA ASP A 226 -4.15 -1.96 -1.19
C ASP A 226 -5.28 -1.54 -2.14
N LEU A 227 -5.83 -0.33 -1.98
CA LEU A 227 -6.90 0.18 -2.84
C LEU A 227 -6.44 0.44 -4.28
N TYR A 228 -5.15 0.73 -4.50
CA TYR A 228 -4.60 0.91 -5.84
C TYR A 228 -4.66 -0.36 -6.70
N LEU A 229 -4.84 -1.54 -6.08
CA LEU A 229 -5.10 -2.80 -6.78
C LEU A 229 -6.44 -2.82 -7.54
N GLY A 230 -7.29 -1.82 -7.35
CA GLY A 230 -8.44 -1.55 -8.21
C GLY A 230 -8.06 -1.10 -9.62
N GLY A 231 -6.79 -0.73 -9.84
CA GLY A 231 -6.24 -0.31 -11.14
C GLY A 231 -6.43 1.15 -11.47
N HIS A 232 -7.22 1.88 -10.69
CA HIS A 232 -7.48 3.31 -10.86
C HIS A 232 -7.64 4.00 -9.49
N SER A 233 -7.35 5.29 -9.44
CA SER A 233 -7.61 6.10 -8.25
C SER A 233 -9.11 6.12 -7.95
N ILE A 234 -9.46 6.13 -6.65
CA ILE A 234 -10.84 6.13 -6.18
C ILE A 234 -11.29 7.57 -5.91
N VAL A 235 -12.49 7.91 -6.36
CA VAL A 235 -13.27 9.09 -5.95
C VAL A 235 -14.37 8.57 -5.02
N GLY A 236 -14.21 8.82 -3.73
CA GLY A 236 -15.07 8.28 -2.69
C GLY A 236 -14.44 8.40 -1.31
N GLU A 237 -15.15 7.97 -0.28
CA GLU A 237 -14.65 7.89 1.10
C GLU A 237 -14.43 6.42 1.48
N LEU A 238 -13.24 6.11 1.99
CA LEU A 238 -12.96 4.87 2.72
C LEU A 238 -13.20 5.11 4.20
N LYS A 239 -14.11 4.35 4.82
CA LYS A 239 -14.19 4.24 6.27
C LYS A 239 -13.73 2.86 6.71
N ALA A 240 -12.88 2.80 7.74
CA ALA A 240 -12.34 1.53 8.19
C ALA A 240 -12.10 1.50 9.71
N TYR A 241 -12.45 0.38 10.31
CA TYR A 241 -12.18 0.07 11.70
C TYR A 241 -11.39 -1.24 11.80
N LYS A 242 -10.19 -1.17 12.38
CA LYS A 242 -9.27 -2.33 12.58
C LYS A 242 -8.94 -3.06 11.28
N SER A 243 -9.02 -2.37 10.12
CA SER A 243 -8.75 -2.98 8.83
C SER A 243 -7.27 -3.29 8.62
N GLY A 244 -7.02 -4.27 7.79
CA GLY A 244 -5.71 -4.67 7.31
C GLY A 244 -5.81 -5.19 5.88
N HIS A 245 -4.71 -5.70 5.31
CA HIS A 245 -4.62 -6.11 3.91
C HIS A 245 -5.77 -7.04 3.48
N GLY A 246 -6.11 -8.05 4.27
CA GLY A 246 -7.19 -9.00 3.97
C GLY A 246 -8.54 -8.32 3.82
N LEU A 247 -8.91 -7.46 4.78
CA LEU A 247 -10.19 -6.78 4.77
C LEU A 247 -10.25 -5.67 3.71
N ASN A 248 -9.15 -4.95 3.48
CA ASN A 248 -9.03 -3.98 2.39
C ASN A 248 -9.25 -4.65 1.03
N ASN A 249 -8.61 -5.80 0.80
CA ASN A 249 -8.79 -6.58 -0.43
C ASN A 249 -10.21 -7.13 -0.56
N LYS A 250 -10.83 -7.60 0.53
CA LYS A 250 -12.23 -8.07 0.56
C LYS A 250 -13.19 -6.95 0.17
N LEU A 251 -12.99 -5.72 0.69
CA LEU A 251 -13.79 -4.55 0.32
C LEU A 251 -13.62 -4.21 -1.17
N LEU A 252 -12.38 -4.19 -1.65
CA LEU A 252 -12.08 -3.88 -3.04
C LEU A 252 -12.71 -4.90 -4.00
N ASN A 253 -12.60 -6.19 -3.72
CA ASN A 253 -13.23 -7.24 -4.52
C ASN A 253 -14.76 -7.17 -4.46
N ALA A 254 -15.35 -6.88 -3.31
CA ALA A 254 -16.81 -6.69 -3.18
C ALA A 254 -17.29 -5.51 -4.04
N MET A 255 -16.57 -4.39 -4.02
CA MET A 255 -16.85 -3.24 -4.89
C MET A 255 -16.78 -3.63 -6.37
N LEU A 256 -15.68 -4.24 -6.80
CA LEU A 256 -15.48 -4.61 -8.21
C LEU A 256 -16.53 -5.64 -8.70
N ALA A 257 -17.04 -6.48 -7.82
CA ALA A 257 -18.08 -7.47 -8.14
C ALA A 257 -19.48 -6.84 -8.32
N ASP A 258 -19.75 -5.69 -7.71
CA ASP A 258 -21.04 -5.01 -7.80
C ASP A 258 -20.95 -3.71 -8.61
N ALA A 259 -21.07 -3.83 -9.92
CA ALA A 259 -21.05 -2.70 -10.86
C ALA A 259 -22.16 -1.65 -10.62
N SER A 260 -23.11 -1.89 -9.68
CA SER A 260 -24.10 -0.88 -9.31
C SER A 260 -23.61 0.12 -8.25
N CYS A 261 -22.43 -0.16 -7.64
CA CYS A 261 -21.87 0.66 -6.56
C CYS A 261 -20.86 1.70 -7.04
N TRP A 262 -20.38 1.57 -8.27
CA TRP A 262 -19.32 2.42 -8.81
C TRP A 262 -19.42 2.59 -10.32
N GLU A 263 -18.71 3.57 -10.84
CA GLU A 263 -18.59 3.83 -12.28
C GLU A 263 -17.18 4.31 -12.63
N TYR A 264 -16.78 4.16 -13.90
CA TYR A 264 -15.60 4.85 -14.41
C TYR A 264 -15.92 6.27 -14.80
N VAL A 265 -15.09 7.21 -14.36
CA VAL A 265 -15.16 8.60 -14.75
C VAL A 265 -13.80 9.08 -15.26
N SER A 266 -13.81 10.07 -16.15
CA SER A 266 -12.65 10.85 -16.57
C SER A 266 -13.04 12.32 -16.60
N TYR A 267 -12.08 13.19 -16.36
CA TYR A 267 -12.31 14.63 -16.32
C TYR A 267 -11.65 15.29 -17.52
N GLU A 268 -12.27 16.35 -18.05
CA GLU A 268 -11.78 17.07 -19.24
C GLU A 268 -10.58 17.96 -18.90
N SER A 269 -10.49 18.43 -17.67
CA SER A 269 -9.43 19.28 -17.14
C SER A 269 -8.91 18.73 -15.80
N ASN A 270 -7.65 18.98 -15.50
CA ASN A 270 -7.09 18.68 -14.19
C ASN A 270 -7.79 19.46 -13.06
N ASP A 271 -8.30 20.67 -13.37
CA ASP A 271 -9.02 21.51 -12.40
C ASP A 271 -10.39 20.94 -11.99
N ASP A 272 -10.95 20.03 -12.82
CA ASP A 272 -12.23 19.37 -12.55
C ASP A 272 -12.06 18.09 -11.69
N VAL A 273 -10.81 17.65 -11.49
CA VAL A 273 -10.54 16.43 -10.71
C VAL A 273 -10.71 16.76 -9.23
N PRO A 274 -11.58 16.06 -8.50
CA PRO A 274 -11.84 16.35 -7.08
C PRO A 274 -10.70 15.91 -6.14
N ILE A 275 -9.62 15.34 -6.68
CA ILE A 275 -8.41 14.90 -5.97
C ILE A 275 -7.24 15.66 -6.58
N HIS A 276 -6.75 16.65 -5.88
CA HIS A 276 -5.66 17.54 -6.34
C HIS A 276 -4.29 17.13 -5.83
#